data_5c4610c2e6647df2918da162169c6cdb
#
_entry.id   5c4610c2e6647df2918da162169c6cdb
#
_cell.length_a   1.000
_cell.length_b   1.000
_cell.length_c   1.000
_cell.angle_alpha   90.00
_cell.angle_beta   90.00
_cell.angle_gamma   90.00
#
_symmetry.space_group_name_H-M   'P 1'
#
loop_
_entity.id
_entity.type
_entity.pdbx_description
1 polymer ?
#
loop_
_entity_poly.entity_id
_entity_poly.type
_entity_poly.pdbx_seq_one_letter_code
_entity_poly.pdbx_strand_id
1 'polypeptide(L)'
;LVYVEDFTYSGPSNTAGASDISTIMGVEQHFLMRIGDTSFPRQQLQMQGPDGVKFPAADRAKSLNAMTWYHIALVYNAKEHFIAYYVNGQLQSQDISYGKGATVDICGTPDCEFQIGRSYEDELRQLNGNIAEIRIWNTCRTKEEIWTNMYKVEDPENEESLLAYWKF
;
A
#
# COMPACT_ATOMS: atom_id res chain seq x y z
N LEU A 1 -8.70 3.97 3.36
CA LEU A 1 -9.08 5.05 2.43
C LEU A 1 -7.92 6.00 2.25
N VAL A 2 -7.64 6.41 1.03
CA VAL A 2 -6.56 7.34 0.69
C VAL A 2 -7.12 8.48 -0.16
N TYR A 3 -6.77 9.68 0.20
CA TYR A 3 -7.05 10.90 -0.56
C TYR A 3 -5.73 11.60 -0.84
N VAL A 4 -5.42 11.85 -2.08
CA VAL A 4 -4.22 12.60 -2.48
C VAL A 4 -4.66 13.99 -2.89
N GLU A 5 -4.16 15.01 -2.22
CA GLU A 5 -4.44 16.39 -2.56
C GLU A 5 -3.68 16.80 -3.83
N ASP A 6 -2.40 16.45 -3.86
CA ASP A 6 -1.53 16.73 -4.98
C ASP A 6 -0.46 15.64 -5.08
N PHE A 7 -0.07 15.28 -6.28
CA PHE A 7 1.03 14.34 -6.55
C PHE A 7 2.40 15.02 -6.60
N THR A 8 2.48 16.32 -6.35
CA THR A 8 3.75 17.01 -6.17
C THR A 8 4.31 16.72 -4.78
N TYR A 9 5.59 16.41 -4.73
CA TYR A 9 6.27 16.19 -3.46
C TYR A 9 6.40 17.50 -2.69
N SER A 10 6.02 17.51 -1.42
CA SER A 10 6.06 18.69 -0.53
C SER A 10 7.13 18.63 0.57
N GLY A 11 8.01 17.63 0.55
CA GLY A 11 9.04 17.46 1.57
C GLY A 11 10.31 18.31 1.32
N PRO A 12 11.13 18.50 2.36
CA PRO A 12 12.30 19.39 2.31
C PRO A 12 13.49 18.89 1.50
N SER A 13 13.49 17.62 1.07
CA SER A 13 14.64 17.02 0.40
C SER A 13 14.39 16.88 -1.10
N ASN A 14 15.17 17.59 -1.87
CA ASN A 14 15.31 17.44 -3.33
C ASN A 14 16.21 16.26 -3.72
N THR A 15 16.18 15.16 -2.97
CA THR A 15 16.95 13.99 -3.36
C THR A 15 16.31 13.37 -4.59
N ALA A 16 17.07 13.18 -5.65
CA ALA A 16 16.59 12.56 -6.89
C ALA A 16 15.89 11.23 -6.58
N GLY A 17 14.68 11.06 -7.06
CA GLY A 17 13.85 9.87 -6.83
C GLY A 17 12.94 9.90 -5.59
N ALA A 18 13.19 10.73 -4.59
CA ALA A 18 12.31 10.87 -3.44
C ALA A 18 11.03 11.65 -3.78
N SER A 19 11.14 12.62 -4.68
CA SER A 19 10.04 13.49 -5.11
C SER A 19 8.97 12.80 -5.97
N ASP A 20 9.21 11.57 -6.39
CA ASP A 20 8.31 10.85 -7.29
C ASP A 20 7.49 9.77 -6.58
N ILE A 21 7.64 9.68 -5.26
CA ILE A 21 7.03 8.64 -4.45
C ILE A 21 6.23 9.27 -3.30
N SER A 22 5.00 8.81 -3.12
CA SER A 22 4.18 9.09 -1.93
C SER A 22 3.85 7.77 -1.25
N THR A 23 4.22 7.64 0.01
CA THR A 23 3.99 6.40 0.76
C THR A 23 2.58 6.39 1.33
N ILE A 24 1.85 5.30 1.13
CA ILE A 24 0.59 5.04 1.81
C ILE A 24 0.87 4.42 3.17
N MET A 25 1.46 3.24 3.18
CA MET A 25 1.85 2.55 4.43
C MET A 25 2.77 1.36 4.13
N GLY A 26 3.49 0.91 5.14
CA GLY A 26 4.30 -0.31 5.08
C GLY A 26 5.68 -0.14 5.69
N VAL A 27 6.57 -1.04 5.30
CA VAL A 27 7.98 -1.07 5.69
C VAL A 27 8.84 -0.89 4.45
N GLU A 28 9.65 0.15 4.43
CA GLU A 28 10.53 0.45 3.29
C GLU A 28 11.47 -0.72 2.98
N GLN A 29 11.66 -1.02 1.70
CA GLN A 29 12.44 -2.13 1.16
C GLN A 29 11.93 -3.55 1.47
N HIS A 30 10.86 -3.69 2.25
CA HIS A 30 10.27 -4.98 2.60
C HIS A 30 8.87 -5.14 2.01
N PHE A 31 7.94 -4.32 2.46
CA PHE A 31 6.55 -4.38 2.01
C PHE A 31 5.93 -2.98 2.11
N LEU A 32 5.86 -2.26 1.02
CA LEU A 32 5.46 -0.87 1.00
C LEU A 32 4.38 -0.61 -0.06
N MET A 33 3.23 -0.11 0.38
CA MET A 33 2.20 0.45 -0.50
C MET A 33 2.52 1.92 -0.75
N ARG A 34 2.64 2.31 -2.01
CA ARG A 34 3.01 3.66 -2.40
C ARG A 34 2.35 4.10 -3.70
N ILE A 35 2.49 5.36 -4.01
CA ILE A 35 2.03 5.97 -5.25
C ILE A 35 3.25 6.58 -5.93
N GLY A 36 3.45 6.25 -7.20
CA GLY A 36 4.61 6.70 -7.98
C GLY A 36 5.92 5.95 -7.67
N ASP A 37 6.88 6.20 -8.52
CA ASP A 37 8.27 5.75 -8.44
C ASP A 37 9.06 6.48 -9.54
N THR A 38 10.39 6.39 -9.49
CA THR A 38 11.27 6.87 -10.58
C THR A 38 10.98 6.22 -11.93
N SER A 39 10.44 4.99 -11.92
CA SER A 39 10.07 4.22 -13.12
C SER A 39 8.56 4.22 -13.40
N PHE A 40 7.78 4.91 -12.60
CA PHE A 40 6.32 4.96 -12.67
C PHE A 40 5.84 6.41 -12.63
N PRO A 41 4.78 6.75 -13.38
CA PRO A 41 4.13 8.04 -13.21
C PRO A 41 3.69 8.28 -11.76
N ARG A 42 3.77 9.53 -11.32
CA ARG A 42 3.47 9.95 -9.93
C ARG A 42 2.08 9.55 -9.43
N GLN A 43 1.12 9.36 -10.35
CA GLN A 43 -0.26 9.00 -10.00
C GLN A 43 -0.49 7.48 -9.89
N GLN A 44 0.48 6.66 -10.20
CA GLN A 44 0.26 5.22 -10.27
C GLN A 44 0.49 4.53 -8.95
N LEU A 45 -0.48 3.71 -8.56
CA LEU A 45 -0.39 2.82 -7.41
C LEU A 45 0.64 1.73 -7.62
N GLN A 46 1.42 1.48 -6.57
CA GLN A 46 2.45 0.46 -6.57
C GLN A 46 2.62 -0.15 -5.17
N MET A 47 3.04 -1.38 -5.14
CA MET A 47 3.63 -2.02 -3.99
C MET A 47 5.10 -2.35 -4.28
N GLN A 48 5.98 -2.04 -3.36
CA GLN A 48 7.36 -2.51 -3.36
C GLN A 48 7.49 -3.66 -2.37
N GLY A 49 8.00 -4.77 -2.84
CA GLY A 49 8.41 -5.91 -2.02
C GLY A 49 9.92 -5.94 -1.78
N PRO A 50 10.42 -7.04 -1.17
CA PRO A 50 11.84 -7.28 -1.00
C PRO A 50 12.61 -7.22 -2.32
N ASP A 51 13.90 -6.89 -2.24
CA ASP A 51 14.79 -6.85 -3.39
C ASP A 51 14.35 -5.92 -4.54
N GLY A 52 13.54 -4.91 -4.22
CA GLY A 52 13.04 -3.94 -5.19
C GLY A 52 11.98 -4.48 -6.14
N VAL A 53 11.43 -5.67 -5.86
CA VAL A 53 10.29 -6.21 -6.65
C VAL A 53 9.12 -5.25 -6.57
N LYS A 54 8.54 -4.93 -7.72
CA LYS A 54 7.45 -3.96 -7.86
C LYS A 54 6.19 -4.64 -8.39
N PHE A 55 5.06 -4.35 -7.76
CA PHE A 55 3.75 -4.84 -8.18
C PHE A 55 2.70 -3.72 -8.07
N PRO A 56 1.74 -3.61 -9.00
CA PRO A 56 1.68 -4.28 -10.29
C PRO A 56 2.76 -3.77 -11.26
N ALA A 57 2.94 -4.43 -12.39
CA ALA A 57 3.75 -3.91 -13.48
C ALA A 57 3.20 -2.57 -13.98
N ALA A 58 4.06 -1.70 -14.52
CA ALA A 58 3.70 -0.32 -14.88
C ALA A 58 2.50 -0.21 -15.82
N ASP A 59 2.37 -1.15 -16.77
CA ASP A 59 1.26 -1.22 -17.73
C ASP A 59 -0.09 -1.63 -17.10
N ARG A 60 -0.06 -2.15 -15.88
CA ARG A 60 -1.24 -2.60 -15.12
C ARG A 60 -1.53 -1.74 -13.90
N ALA A 61 -0.66 -0.81 -13.59
CA ALA A 61 -0.81 0.05 -12.42
C ALA A 61 -1.99 1.02 -12.60
N LYS A 62 -2.83 1.09 -11.58
CA LYS A 62 -3.96 2.02 -11.56
C LYS A 62 -3.48 3.44 -11.35
N SER A 63 -3.82 4.34 -12.23
CA SER A 63 -3.66 5.78 -12.02
C SER A 63 -4.78 6.31 -11.11
N LEU A 64 -4.40 7.13 -10.13
CA LEU A 64 -5.30 7.85 -9.25
C LEU A 64 -5.46 9.29 -9.73
N ASN A 65 -6.60 9.89 -9.42
CA ASN A 65 -6.82 11.32 -9.60
C ASN A 65 -6.57 12.04 -8.26
N ALA A 66 -5.99 13.22 -8.31
CA ALA A 66 -5.93 14.11 -7.16
C ALA A 66 -7.35 14.49 -6.70
N MET A 67 -7.47 14.92 -5.45
CA MET A 67 -8.72 15.40 -4.83
C MET A 67 -9.86 14.34 -4.86
N THR A 68 -9.49 13.06 -4.82
CA THR A 68 -10.46 11.96 -4.87
C THR A 68 -10.11 10.91 -3.82
N TRP A 69 -11.11 10.46 -3.07
CA TRP A 69 -10.96 9.35 -2.14
C TRP A 69 -10.97 8.01 -2.86
N TYR A 70 -10.04 7.15 -2.50
CA TYR A 70 -9.96 5.77 -2.97
C TYR A 70 -9.89 4.81 -1.80
N HIS A 71 -10.67 3.74 -1.87
CA HIS A 71 -10.37 2.56 -1.06
C HIS A 71 -9.30 1.74 -1.80
N ILE A 72 -8.23 1.43 -1.11
CA ILE A 72 -7.12 0.64 -1.64
C ILE A 72 -6.93 -0.57 -0.74
N ALA A 73 -6.92 -1.77 -1.30
CA ALA A 73 -6.63 -2.99 -0.58
C ALA A 73 -5.60 -3.83 -1.31
N LEU A 74 -4.69 -4.41 -0.54
CA LEU A 74 -3.69 -5.35 -0.99
C LEU A 74 -3.89 -6.66 -0.25
N VAL A 75 -4.06 -7.75 -0.97
CA VAL A 75 -4.11 -9.11 -0.45
C VAL A 75 -2.81 -9.80 -0.81
N TYR A 76 -2.12 -10.35 0.19
CA TYR A 76 -0.89 -11.08 0.00
C TYR A 76 -0.93 -12.43 0.72
N ASN A 77 -0.68 -13.50 -0.01
CA ASN A 77 -0.57 -14.85 0.52
C ASN A 77 0.80 -15.43 0.18
N ALA A 78 1.70 -15.40 1.16
CA ALA A 78 3.07 -15.89 1.00
C ALA A 78 3.13 -17.38 0.65
N LYS A 79 2.23 -18.19 1.23
CA LYS A 79 2.18 -19.64 1.02
C LYS A 79 1.78 -20.00 -0.41
N GLU A 80 0.82 -19.28 -0.96
CA GLU A 80 0.29 -19.52 -2.31
C GLU A 80 1.02 -18.67 -3.37
N HIS A 81 1.97 -17.84 -2.97
CA HIS A 81 2.65 -16.87 -3.84
C HIS A 81 1.67 -15.99 -4.62
N PHE A 82 0.61 -15.57 -3.94
CA PHE A 82 -0.47 -14.79 -4.52
C PHE A 82 -0.47 -13.38 -3.98
N ILE A 83 -0.60 -12.42 -4.86
CA ILE A 83 -0.84 -11.02 -4.54
C ILE A 83 -1.98 -10.49 -5.40
N ALA A 84 -2.87 -9.70 -4.82
CA ALA A 84 -3.95 -9.03 -5.54
C ALA A 84 -4.13 -7.60 -5.04
N TYR A 85 -4.44 -6.73 -5.97
CA TYR A 85 -4.61 -5.30 -5.74
C TYR A 85 -6.03 -4.87 -6.09
N TYR A 86 -6.70 -4.18 -5.17
CA TYR A 86 -8.06 -3.70 -5.33
C TYR A 86 -8.11 -2.19 -5.17
N VAL A 87 -8.90 -1.54 -6.02
CA VAL A 87 -9.25 -0.12 -5.89
C VAL A 87 -10.78 -0.01 -5.90
N ASN A 88 -11.33 0.63 -4.90
CA ASN A 88 -12.78 0.77 -4.70
C ASN A 88 -13.50 -0.58 -4.83
N GLY A 89 -12.97 -1.61 -4.15
CA GLY A 89 -13.51 -2.98 -4.14
C GLY A 89 -13.38 -3.75 -5.46
N GLN A 90 -12.79 -3.16 -6.50
CA GLN A 90 -12.60 -3.82 -7.80
C GLN A 90 -11.17 -4.31 -7.94
N LEU A 91 -11.01 -5.57 -8.36
CA LEU A 91 -9.70 -6.14 -8.67
C LEU A 91 -9.07 -5.38 -9.84
N GLN A 92 -7.87 -4.86 -9.61
CA GLN A 92 -7.09 -4.15 -10.62
C GLN A 92 -6.00 -5.03 -11.22
N SER A 93 -5.31 -5.79 -10.38
CA SER A 93 -4.24 -6.68 -10.80
C SER A 93 -4.06 -7.81 -9.80
N GLN A 94 -3.61 -8.96 -10.29
CA GLN A 94 -3.20 -10.09 -9.46
C GLN A 94 -2.01 -10.80 -10.09
N ASP A 95 -1.19 -11.44 -9.25
CA ASP A 95 -0.07 -12.28 -9.66
C ASP A 95 -0.05 -13.52 -8.76
N ILE A 96 -0.02 -14.70 -9.37
CA ILE A 96 0.00 -16.00 -8.70
C ILE A 96 1.42 -16.58 -8.55
N SER A 97 2.41 -15.84 -8.98
CA SER A 97 3.82 -16.23 -8.88
C SER A 97 4.66 -15.22 -8.09
N TYR A 98 4.01 -14.22 -7.52
CA TYR A 98 4.68 -13.15 -6.79
C TYR A 98 5.45 -13.71 -5.58
N GLY A 99 6.72 -13.35 -5.48
CA GLY A 99 7.58 -13.82 -4.41
C GLY A 99 7.93 -15.31 -4.48
N LYS A 100 7.72 -15.99 -5.62
CA LYS A 100 8.06 -17.41 -5.78
C LYS A 100 9.55 -17.61 -5.56
N GLY A 101 9.88 -18.39 -4.53
CA GLY A 101 11.26 -18.64 -4.12
C GLY A 101 11.84 -17.61 -3.15
N ALA A 102 11.10 -16.56 -2.82
CA ALA A 102 11.46 -15.63 -1.77
C ALA A 102 10.54 -15.80 -0.56
N THR A 103 11.10 -15.76 0.63
CA THR A 103 10.33 -15.51 1.84
C THR A 103 10.10 -13.99 1.87
N VAL A 104 8.87 -13.55 1.67
CA VAL A 104 8.54 -12.15 1.93
C VAL A 104 8.43 -11.99 3.44
N ASP A 105 9.53 -11.62 4.05
CA ASP A 105 9.54 -11.20 5.43
C ASP A 105 9.12 -9.73 5.47
N ILE A 106 7.95 -9.46 6.06
CA ILE A 106 7.43 -8.10 6.16
C ILE A 106 8.31 -7.25 7.08
N CYS A 107 9.03 -7.87 8.01
CA CYS A 107 9.94 -7.20 8.91
C CYS A 107 11.02 -8.17 9.43
N GLY A 108 12.05 -8.37 8.65
CA GLY A 108 13.15 -9.31 8.96
C GLY A 108 14.17 -8.82 9.98
N THR A 109 14.06 -7.59 10.50
CA THR A 109 15.00 -7.02 11.46
C THR A 109 14.28 -6.30 12.59
N PRO A 110 14.89 -6.24 13.80
CA PRO A 110 14.32 -5.52 14.94
C PRO A 110 14.09 -4.02 14.69
N ASP A 111 14.78 -3.45 13.72
CA ASP A 111 14.75 -2.02 13.41
C ASP A 111 13.76 -1.66 12.28
N CYS A 112 12.94 -2.60 11.86
CA CYS A 112 11.87 -2.36 10.91
C CYS A 112 10.76 -1.51 11.51
N GLU A 113 10.53 -0.33 10.95
CA GLU A 113 9.42 0.53 11.33
C GLU A 113 8.28 0.44 10.31
N PHE A 114 7.11 0.03 10.78
CA PHE A 114 5.89 0.20 9.99
C PHE A 114 5.47 1.66 10.03
N GLN A 115 5.39 2.30 8.89
CA GLN A 115 5.07 3.71 8.76
C GLN A 115 3.78 3.91 7.96
N ILE A 116 3.08 4.99 8.27
CA ILE A 116 1.84 5.42 7.60
C ILE A 116 2.04 6.85 7.10
N GLY A 117 1.75 7.07 5.82
CA GLY A 117 1.85 8.38 5.19
C GLY A 117 3.26 8.87 4.89
N ARG A 118 4.28 8.11 5.24
CA ARG A 118 5.68 8.42 4.95
C ARG A 118 6.53 7.15 4.90
N SER A 119 7.73 7.24 4.36
CA SER A 119 8.78 6.22 4.50
C SER A 119 10.14 6.87 4.48
N TYR A 120 11.16 6.15 4.94
CA TYR A 120 12.51 6.65 5.22
C TYR A 120 12.58 7.60 6.41
N GLU A 121 13.82 7.87 6.80
CA GLU A 121 14.14 8.86 7.80
C GLU A 121 13.71 10.26 7.33
N ASP A 122 13.33 11.10 8.25
CA ASP A 122 13.21 12.54 8.09
C ASP A 122 12.37 13.03 6.90
N GLU A 123 11.07 12.76 6.92
CA GLU A 123 10.12 13.48 6.06
C GLU A 123 10.22 13.19 4.54
N LEU A 124 10.90 12.12 4.15
CA LEU A 124 10.93 11.71 2.75
C LEU A 124 9.66 10.92 2.39
N ARG A 125 9.26 11.02 1.13
CA ARG A 125 8.15 10.26 0.53
C ARG A 125 6.82 10.43 1.26
N GLN A 126 6.59 11.62 1.82
CA GLN A 126 5.34 11.94 2.48
C GLN A 126 4.17 11.91 1.51
N LEU A 127 3.04 11.43 1.99
CA LEU A 127 1.76 11.57 1.30
C LEU A 127 1.25 13.00 1.50
N ASN A 128 1.07 13.74 0.42
CA ASN A 128 0.33 15.00 0.45
C ASN A 128 -1.17 14.72 0.34
N GLY A 129 -1.82 14.52 1.47
CA GLY A 129 -3.22 14.11 1.49
C GLY A 129 -3.67 13.56 2.83
N ASN A 130 -4.70 12.75 2.82
CA ASN A 130 -5.31 12.17 4.00
C ASN A 130 -5.44 10.65 3.87
N ILE A 131 -5.31 9.95 5.01
CA ILE A 131 -5.54 8.53 5.13
C ILE A 131 -6.57 8.32 6.23
N ALA A 132 -7.51 7.40 6.02
CA ALA A 132 -8.50 7.01 7.00
C ALA A 132 -8.82 5.52 6.87
N GLU A 133 -9.41 4.94 7.91
CA GLU A 133 -9.88 3.57 7.89
C GLU A 133 -8.78 2.56 7.52
N ILE A 134 -7.60 2.66 8.15
CA ILE A 134 -6.49 1.74 7.93
C ILE A 134 -6.76 0.45 8.69
N ARG A 135 -6.58 -0.68 8.01
CA ARG A 135 -6.79 -2.02 8.57
C ARG A 135 -5.70 -2.97 8.14
N ILE A 136 -5.28 -3.80 9.07
CA ILE A 136 -4.35 -4.91 8.83
C ILE A 136 -5.03 -6.19 9.27
N TRP A 137 -5.04 -7.17 8.40
CA TRP A 137 -5.67 -8.47 8.61
C TRP A 137 -4.62 -9.59 8.54
N ASN A 138 -4.78 -10.61 9.36
CA ASN A 138 -3.93 -11.81 9.28
C ASN A 138 -4.51 -12.90 8.35
N THR A 139 -5.59 -12.59 7.65
CA THR A 139 -6.21 -13.47 6.65
C THR A 139 -6.31 -12.76 5.31
N CYS A 140 -6.27 -13.55 4.24
CA CYS A 140 -6.55 -13.04 2.90
C CYS A 140 -8.04 -12.77 2.77
N ARG A 141 -8.41 -11.49 2.67
CA ARG A 141 -9.81 -11.10 2.51
C ARG A 141 -10.28 -11.38 1.08
N THR A 142 -11.49 -11.92 0.95
CA THR A 142 -12.16 -12.11 -0.33
C THR A 142 -12.60 -10.77 -0.93
N LYS A 143 -12.92 -10.78 -2.22
CA LYS A 143 -13.46 -9.60 -2.91
C LYS A 143 -14.74 -9.08 -2.23
N GLU A 144 -15.61 -9.98 -1.83
CA GLU A 144 -16.89 -9.68 -1.16
C GLU A 144 -16.65 -9.03 0.20
N GLU A 145 -15.72 -9.54 0.99
CA GLU A 145 -15.34 -8.96 2.28
C GLU A 145 -14.67 -7.60 2.13
N ILE A 146 -13.80 -7.43 1.12
CA ILE A 146 -13.18 -6.13 0.80
C ILE A 146 -14.26 -5.12 0.42
N TRP A 147 -15.22 -5.51 -0.40
CA TRP A 147 -16.33 -4.65 -0.81
C TRP A 147 -17.22 -4.27 0.36
N THR A 148 -17.64 -5.25 1.17
CA THR A 148 -18.53 -5.04 2.30
C THR A 148 -17.94 -4.14 3.36
N ASN A 149 -16.66 -4.33 3.66
CA ASN A 149 -15.93 -3.58 4.69
C ASN A 149 -15.21 -2.34 4.13
N MET A 150 -15.51 -1.92 2.91
CA MET A 150 -14.72 -0.88 2.23
C MET A 150 -14.62 0.43 3.02
N TYR A 151 -15.70 0.86 3.64
CA TYR A 151 -15.77 2.14 4.36
C TYR A 151 -15.62 2.02 5.88
N LYS A 152 -15.99 0.89 6.45
CA LYS A 152 -15.89 0.62 7.88
C LYS A 152 -15.95 -0.87 8.18
N VAL A 153 -15.53 -1.25 9.37
CA VAL A 153 -15.81 -2.55 9.97
C VAL A 153 -16.89 -2.31 11.03
N GLU A 154 -18.02 -3.01 10.93
CA GLU A 154 -19.17 -2.76 11.81
C GLU A 154 -18.88 -3.15 13.27
N ASP A 155 -18.21 -4.27 13.47
CA ASP A 155 -17.89 -4.79 14.80
C ASP A 155 -16.41 -5.20 14.89
N PRO A 156 -15.49 -4.22 14.96
CA PRO A 156 -14.05 -4.50 14.91
C PRO A 156 -13.55 -5.25 16.15
N GLU A 157 -14.24 -5.18 17.29
CA GLU A 157 -13.83 -5.85 18.52
C GLU A 157 -14.04 -7.37 18.46
N ASN A 158 -14.98 -7.83 17.64
CA ASN A 158 -15.29 -9.24 17.43
C ASN A 158 -14.70 -9.81 16.13
N GLU A 159 -13.93 -9.03 15.37
CA GLU A 159 -13.23 -9.48 14.16
C GLU A 159 -11.87 -10.10 14.51
N GLU A 160 -11.84 -11.41 14.79
CA GLU A 160 -10.64 -12.15 15.22
C GLU A 160 -9.45 -12.03 14.26
N SER A 161 -9.71 -11.83 12.98
CA SER A 161 -8.67 -11.70 11.96
C SER A 161 -8.13 -10.28 11.78
N LEU A 162 -8.73 -9.29 12.43
CA LEU A 162 -8.33 -7.89 12.36
C LEU A 162 -7.20 -7.61 13.35
N LEU A 163 -5.97 -7.46 12.87
CA LEU A 163 -4.81 -7.20 13.73
C LEU A 163 -4.71 -5.75 14.19
N ALA A 164 -5.11 -4.82 13.34
CA ALA A 164 -5.05 -3.40 13.66
C ALA A 164 -6.07 -2.60 12.87
N TYR A 165 -6.61 -1.56 13.50
CA TYR A 165 -7.58 -0.66 12.91
C TYR A 165 -7.40 0.77 13.43
N TRP A 166 -7.13 1.70 12.53
CA TRP A 166 -7.04 3.13 12.81
C TRP A 166 -8.12 3.86 12.00
N LYS A 167 -8.99 4.58 12.67
CA LYS A 167 -10.13 5.26 12.02
C LYS A 167 -9.77 6.64 11.47
N PHE A 168 -8.89 7.39 12.11
CA PHE A 168 -8.52 8.79 11.85
C PHE A 168 -9.66 9.72 11.41
#